data_f2ea8ab4aa26d7ac74e16429224846bd
#
_entry.id   f2ea8ab4aa26d7ac74e16429224846bd
#
_cell.length_a   1.000
_cell.length_b   1.000
_cell.length_c   1.000
_cell.angle_alpha   90.00
_cell.angle_beta   90.00
_cell.angle_gamma   90.00
#
_symmetry.space_group_name_H-M   'P 1'
#
loop_
_entity.id
_entity.type
_entity.pdbx_description
1 polymer ?
#
loop_
_entity_poly.entity_id
_entity_poly.type
_entity_poly.pdbx_seq_one_letter_code
_entity_poly.pdbx_strand_id
1 'polypeptide(L)'
;MKQSFYVYNDGEIKRKDNTLQFRTYEGEKRDIPIERISDIYVMSEMSFNTAFLNYISQYGIPIHFFNYYNFYTGSYYPRESLLAGQLLVNQVEYYRDSVKRIKIAQKIIDAASFNIYRNLRYYNGRGKEVSKWMNEIDGLRKQIEKTNTINELMGIEGNIRQQYYAAWNVIVNQEIKFEKRVMHPPDNMINSLISYVNSLIYSKTLSEVYHTQLNPTISYLHEPGVRRYSLCLDISEVFKPLIGDRLIFSLLNRKQITEESFTQELNFLHLKKEASKLIVRELENSLKKTIKHKELDRKSTRLNSSHAT
;
A
#
# COMPACT_ATOMS: atom_id res chain seq x y z
N MET A 1 17.28 -10.18 -10.02
CA MET A 1 15.91 -9.64 -9.84
C MET A 1 16.03 -8.35 -9.05
N LYS A 2 15.39 -7.27 -9.51
CA LYS A 2 15.33 -5.99 -8.79
C LYS A 2 14.49 -6.17 -7.51
N GLN A 3 14.85 -5.44 -6.45
CA GLN A 3 14.16 -5.48 -5.16
C GLN A 3 14.07 -4.09 -4.53
N SER A 4 13.14 -3.92 -3.61
CA SER A 4 13.02 -2.71 -2.82
C SER A 4 14.05 -2.66 -1.71
N PHE A 5 14.60 -1.47 -1.44
CA PHE A 5 15.56 -1.23 -0.38
C PHE A 5 14.96 -0.29 0.67
N TYR A 6 15.01 -0.71 1.93
CA TYR A 6 14.52 0.05 3.07
C TYR A 6 15.70 0.51 3.92
N VAL A 7 15.81 1.81 4.13
CA VAL A 7 16.90 2.45 4.86
C VAL A 7 16.39 2.91 6.22
N TYR A 8 16.90 2.30 7.29
CA TYR A 8 16.49 2.54 8.67
C TYR A 8 17.55 3.22 9.55
N ASN A 9 18.78 3.33 9.07
CA ASN A 9 19.86 3.97 9.81
C ASN A 9 20.15 5.33 9.18
N ASP A 10 20.35 6.31 10.03
CA ASP A 10 20.72 7.66 9.61
C ASP A 10 22.10 7.67 8.94
N GLY A 11 22.30 8.57 7.98
CA GLY A 11 23.56 8.60 7.27
C GLY A 11 23.53 9.30 5.93
N GLU A 12 24.34 8.82 5.01
CA GLU A 12 24.51 9.36 3.66
C GLU A 12 24.28 8.29 2.60
N ILE A 13 23.62 8.67 1.51
CA ILE A 13 23.57 7.86 0.28
C ILE A 13 24.26 8.63 -0.83
N LYS A 14 25.19 7.97 -1.53
CA LYS A 14 25.86 8.56 -2.69
C LYS A 14 26.11 7.54 -3.79
N ARG A 15 26.32 8.06 -4.98
CA ARG A 15 26.84 7.26 -6.09
C ARG A 15 28.29 6.89 -5.82
N LYS A 16 28.64 5.62 -6.07
CA LYS A 16 30.01 5.13 -6.13
C LYS A 16 30.11 4.16 -7.31
N ASP A 17 30.77 4.57 -8.36
CA ASP A 17 30.86 3.81 -9.62
C ASP A 17 29.46 3.37 -10.11
N ASN A 18 29.22 2.06 -10.28
CA ASN A 18 27.96 1.45 -10.66
C ASN A 18 27.12 0.99 -9.44
N THR A 19 27.41 1.52 -8.25
CA THR A 19 26.71 1.18 -7.01
C THR A 19 26.14 2.42 -6.34
N LEU A 20 25.16 2.19 -5.45
CA LEU A 20 24.80 3.13 -4.41
C LEU A 20 25.51 2.73 -3.12
N GLN A 21 26.29 3.64 -2.58
CA GLN A 21 26.94 3.49 -1.29
C GLN A 21 26.08 4.12 -0.21
N PHE A 22 25.64 3.29 0.73
CA PHE A 22 25.01 3.71 1.99
C PHE A 22 26.07 3.76 3.07
N ARG A 23 26.17 4.89 3.75
CA ARG A 23 27.11 5.08 4.86
C ARG A 23 26.35 5.60 6.07
N THR A 24 26.35 4.84 7.18
CA THR A 24 25.78 5.32 8.43
C THR A 24 26.70 6.35 9.10
N TYR A 25 26.16 7.19 9.96
CA TYR A 25 26.98 8.13 10.74
C TYR A 25 27.95 7.41 11.71
N GLU A 26 27.64 6.16 12.07
CA GLU A 26 28.51 5.27 12.84
C GLU A 26 29.69 4.70 12.02
N GLY A 27 29.69 4.93 10.71
CA GLY A 27 30.79 4.57 9.80
C GLY A 27 30.60 3.26 9.05
N GLU A 28 29.50 2.50 9.26
CA GLU A 28 29.20 1.32 8.47
C GLU A 28 28.95 1.70 7.01
N LYS A 29 29.48 0.90 6.09
CA LYS A 29 29.33 1.12 4.65
C LYS A 29 28.75 -0.11 3.99
N ARG A 30 27.81 0.12 3.06
CA ARG A 30 27.22 -0.92 2.24
C ARG A 30 27.07 -0.43 0.82
N ASP A 31 27.70 -1.13 -0.13
CA ASP A 31 27.60 -0.85 -1.55
C ASP A 31 26.54 -1.79 -2.17
N ILE A 32 25.61 -1.23 -2.92
CA ILE A 32 24.53 -1.98 -3.57
C ILE A 32 24.57 -1.69 -5.07
N PRO A 33 24.73 -2.72 -5.92
CA PRO A 33 24.68 -2.55 -7.38
C PRO A 33 23.34 -1.95 -7.80
N ILE A 34 23.38 -0.95 -8.66
CA ILE A 34 22.19 -0.17 -9.06
C ILE A 34 21.14 -1.06 -9.74
N GLU A 35 21.56 -2.07 -10.49
CA GLU A 35 20.69 -2.99 -11.23
C GLU A 35 19.82 -3.85 -10.30
N ARG A 36 20.17 -3.94 -9.03
CA ARG A 36 19.42 -4.70 -8.02
C ARG A 36 18.29 -3.89 -7.38
N ILE A 37 18.25 -2.59 -7.63
CA ILE A 37 17.32 -1.67 -6.97
C ILE A 37 16.10 -1.43 -7.86
N SER A 38 14.89 -1.65 -7.32
CA SER A 38 13.64 -1.25 -7.95
C SER A 38 13.18 0.12 -7.46
N ASP A 39 13.25 0.32 -6.15
CA ASP A 39 12.78 1.49 -5.43
C ASP A 39 13.48 1.58 -4.07
N ILE A 40 13.51 2.77 -3.47
CA ILE A 40 14.16 3.03 -2.18
C ILE A 40 13.13 3.63 -1.22
N TYR A 41 13.07 3.12 -0.01
CA TYR A 41 12.24 3.60 1.08
C TYR A 41 13.12 4.14 2.19
N VAL A 42 13.10 5.44 2.40
CA VAL A 42 13.89 6.14 3.43
C VAL A 42 13.03 6.29 4.67
N MET A 43 13.36 5.52 5.71
CA MET A 43 12.68 5.46 7.01
C MET A 43 13.52 6.11 8.12
N SER A 44 14.50 6.95 7.74
CA SER A 44 15.51 7.54 8.64
C SER A 44 15.95 8.88 8.09
N GLU A 45 16.80 9.60 8.81
CA GLU A 45 17.38 10.83 8.33
C GLU A 45 18.59 10.55 7.42
N MET A 46 18.48 10.93 6.14
CA MET A 46 19.50 10.66 5.14
C MET A 46 19.92 11.92 4.40
N SER A 47 21.23 12.08 4.25
CA SER A 47 21.82 13.08 3.36
C SER A 47 22.11 12.47 1.98
N PHE A 48 21.90 13.24 0.93
CA PHE A 48 22.26 12.89 -0.43
C PHE A 48 22.48 14.13 -1.27
N ASN A 49 23.16 13.97 -2.41
CA ASN A 49 23.46 15.07 -3.32
C ASN A 49 22.78 14.89 -4.69
N THR A 50 22.85 15.93 -5.51
CA THR A 50 22.24 15.92 -6.86
C THR A 50 22.88 14.89 -7.79
N ALA A 51 24.16 14.53 -7.63
CA ALA A 51 24.79 13.48 -8.42
C ALA A 51 24.14 12.11 -8.17
N PHE A 52 23.77 11.83 -6.93
CA PHE A 52 22.99 10.64 -6.58
C PHE A 52 21.59 10.68 -7.24
N LEU A 53 20.85 11.79 -7.12
CA LEU A 53 19.52 11.93 -7.73
C LEU A 53 19.58 11.79 -9.25
N ASN A 54 20.55 12.39 -9.91
CA ASN A 54 20.76 12.26 -11.36
C ASN A 54 21.04 10.81 -11.74
N TYR A 55 21.83 10.10 -10.93
CA TYR A 55 22.20 8.72 -11.20
C TYR A 55 20.99 7.78 -11.10
N ILE A 56 20.21 7.84 -10.01
CA ILE A 56 19.02 7.00 -9.87
C ILE A 56 17.92 7.32 -10.90
N SER A 57 17.86 8.58 -11.36
CA SER A 57 16.93 8.99 -12.43
C SER A 57 17.22 8.28 -13.75
N GLN A 58 18.48 8.03 -14.08
CA GLN A 58 18.86 7.29 -15.29
C GLN A 58 18.37 5.85 -15.27
N TYR A 59 18.17 5.28 -14.08
CA TYR A 59 17.71 3.91 -13.88
C TYR A 59 16.20 3.84 -13.54
N GLY A 60 15.52 4.99 -13.51
CA GLY A 60 14.09 5.06 -13.19
C GLY A 60 13.75 4.57 -11.78
N ILE A 61 14.60 4.88 -10.79
CA ILE A 61 14.43 4.41 -9.41
C ILE A 61 13.75 5.49 -8.58
N PRO A 62 12.48 5.31 -8.16
CA PRO A 62 11.82 6.24 -7.26
C PRO A 62 12.31 6.08 -5.82
N ILE A 63 12.23 7.18 -5.06
CA ILE A 63 12.47 7.18 -3.62
C ILE A 63 11.21 7.61 -2.89
N HIS A 64 10.87 6.92 -1.82
CA HIS A 64 9.76 7.25 -0.94
C HIS A 64 10.30 7.62 0.44
N PHE A 65 9.86 8.75 0.95
CA PHE A 65 10.28 9.29 2.24
C PHE A 65 9.20 9.09 3.29
N PHE A 66 9.63 8.70 4.48
CA PHE A 66 8.79 8.57 5.66
C PHE A 66 9.40 9.39 6.79
N ASN A 67 8.56 10.02 7.59
CA ASN A 67 9.04 10.76 8.75
C ASN A 67 9.31 9.82 9.95
N TYR A 68 9.80 10.41 11.03
CA TYR A 68 10.08 9.70 12.28
C TYR A 68 8.91 8.84 12.79
N TYR A 69 7.67 9.30 12.56
CA TYR A 69 6.46 8.58 12.96
C TYR A 69 5.99 7.52 11.96
N ASN A 70 6.80 7.19 10.98
CA ASN A 70 6.49 6.26 9.90
C ASN A 70 5.31 6.71 8.99
N PHE A 71 5.01 8.01 8.93
CA PHE A 71 4.08 8.54 7.95
C PHE A 71 4.79 8.86 6.64
N TYR A 72 4.18 8.45 5.54
CA TYR A 72 4.63 8.83 4.21
C TYR A 72 4.57 10.35 4.03
N THR A 73 5.69 10.97 3.67
CA THR A 73 5.82 12.42 3.49
C THR A 73 5.91 12.85 2.04
N GLY A 74 6.39 11.99 1.16
CA GLY A 74 6.52 12.30 -0.25
C GLY A 74 7.44 11.35 -0.99
N SER A 75 7.62 11.59 -2.30
CA SER A 75 8.51 10.81 -3.14
C SER A 75 9.36 11.70 -4.03
N TYR A 76 10.59 11.28 -4.26
CA TYR A 76 11.30 11.69 -5.45
C TYR A 76 10.84 10.78 -6.60
N TYR A 77 10.18 11.42 -7.56
CA TYR A 77 9.66 10.78 -8.76
C TYR A 77 10.59 11.14 -9.92
N PRO A 78 11.41 10.20 -10.42
CA PRO A 78 12.36 10.50 -11.47
C PRO A 78 11.65 10.96 -12.75
N ARG A 79 12.42 11.51 -13.68
CA ARG A 79 11.88 11.90 -14.99
C ARG A 79 11.16 10.71 -15.63
N GLU A 80 9.91 10.92 -15.98
CA GLU A 80 9.11 9.91 -16.68
C GLU A 80 9.70 9.58 -18.05
N SER A 81 9.97 8.32 -18.28
CA SER A 81 10.46 7.82 -19.57
C SER A 81 9.37 7.20 -20.44
N LEU A 82 8.23 6.84 -19.84
CA LEU A 82 7.12 6.16 -20.48
C LEU A 82 5.94 7.10 -20.78
N LEU A 83 6.25 8.32 -21.23
CA LEU A 83 5.21 9.31 -21.54
C LEU A 83 4.31 8.84 -22.71
N ALA A 84 3.00 8.85 -22.49
CA ALA A 84 1.99 8.50 -23.49
C ALA A 84 0.86 9.52 -23.48
N GLY A 85 1.02 10.60 -24.26
CA GLY A 85 0.04 11.68 -24.32
C GLY A 85 -1.37 11.21 -24.69
N GLN A 86 -1.50 10.28 -25.64
CA GLN A 86 -2.81 9.74 -26.02
C GLN A 86 -3.46 8.96 -24.87
N LEU A 87 -2.68 8.22 -24.08
CA LEU A 87 -3.22 7.51 -22.91
C LEU A 87 -3.69 8.47 -21.84
N LEU A 88 -2.98 9.57 -21.62
CA LEU A 88 -3.42 10.63 -20.71
C LEU A 88 -4.76 11.24 -21.15
N VAL A 89 -4.91 11.55 -22.44
CA VAL A 89 -6.18 12.03 -22.99
C VAL A 89 -7.28 10.99 -22.74
N ASN A 90 -7.03 9.72 -23.04
CA ASN A 90 -7.98 8.64 -22.80
C ASN A 90 -8.35 8.53 -21.31
N GLN A 91 -7.39 8.64 -20.38
CA GLN A 91 -7.68 8.63 -18.93
C GLN A 91 -8.62 9.79 -18.56
N VAL A 92 -8.38 10.98 -19.07
CA VAL A 92 -9.25 12.16 -18.81
C VAL A 92 -10.63 11.97 -19.42
N GLU A 93 -10.74 11.45 -20.65
CA GLU A 93 -12.03 11.13 -21.28
C GLU A 93 -12.84 10.13 -20.47
N TYR A 94 -12.20 9.05 -20.00
CA TYR A 94 -12.84 8.05 -19.13
C TYR A 94 -13.26 8.62 -17.78
N TYR A 95 -12.49 9.57 -17.23
CA TYR A 95 -12.87 10.27 -16.02
C TYR A 95 -14.09 11.18 -16.20
N ARG A 96 -14.15 11.91 -17.33
CA ARG A 96 -15.25 12.86 -17.64
C ARG A 96 -16.54 12.17 -18.06
N ASP A 97 -16.45 10.98 -18.63
CA ASP A 97 -17.60 10.16 -19.00
C ASP A 97 -18.10 9.43 -17.73
N SER A 98 -19.21 9.89 -17.19
CA SER A 98 -19.78 9.35 -15.94
C SER A 98 -20.08 7.85 -16.03
N VAL A 99 -20.47 7.35 -17.20
CA VAL A 99 -20.79 5.92 -17.42
C VAL A 99 -19.52 5.08 -17.43
N LYS A 100 -18.46 5.56 -18.07
CA LYS A 100 -17.16 4.86 -18.07
C LYS A 100 -16.49 4.93 -16.71
N ARG A 101 -16.54 6.10 -16.07
CA ARG A 101 -15.95 6.32 -14.73
C ARG A 101 -16.58 5.40 -13.70
N ILE A 102 -17.91 5.36 -13.59
CA ILE A 102 -18.58 4.52 -12.59
C ILE A 102 -18.28 3.04 -12.80
N LYS A 103 -18.20 2.55 -14.03
CA LYS A 103 -17.85 1.16 -14.32
C LYS A 103 -16.46 0.77 -13.82
N ILE A 104 -15.46 1.65 -13.97
CA ILE A 104 -14.10 1.41 -13.45
C ILE A 104 -14.14 1.41 -11.91
N ALA A 105 -14.78 2.40 -11.31
CA ALA A 105 -14.90 2.51 -9.86
C ALA A 105 -15.64 1.30 -9.25
N GLN A 106 -16.73 0.84 -9.87
CA GLN A 106 -17.43 -0.38 -9.46
C GLN A 106 -16.52 -1.61 -9.45
N LYS A 107 -15.67 -1.81 -10.47
CA LYS A 107 -14.73 -2.93 -10.52
C LYS A 107 -13.67 -2.85 -9.42
N ILE A 108 -13.22 -1.64 -9.07
CA ILE A 108 -12.28 -1.43 -7.95
C ILE A 108 -12.94 -1.85 -6.63
N ILE A 109 -14.15 -1.37 -6.35
CA ILE A 109 -14.85 -1.67 -5.10
C ILE A 109 -15.31 -3.13 -5.05
N ASP A 110 -15.76 -3.71 -6.16
CA ASP A 110 -16.08 -5.14 -6.20
C ASP A 110 -14.86 -6.00 -5.86
N ALA A 111 -13.72 -5.74 -6.46
CA ALA A 111 -12.48 -6.47 -6.17
C ALA A 111 -12.03 -6.28 -4.71
N ALA A 112 -12.07 -5.06 -4.18
CA ALA A 112 -11.73 -4.76 -2.80
C ALA A 112 -12.68 -5.49 -1.82
N SER A 113 -13.99 -5.36 -2.03
CA SER A 113 -15.00 -6.00 -1.18
C SER A 113 -14.98 -7.53 -1.27
N PHE A 114 -14.65 -8.08 -2.43
CA PHE A 114 -14.42 -9.52 -2.57
C PHE A 114 -13.23 -9.99 -1.73
N ASN A 115 -12.13 -9.25 -1.70
CA ASN A 115 -10.99 -9.58 -0.85
C ASN A 115 -11.33 -9.45 0.64
N ILE A 116 -12.13 -8.46 1.03
CA ILE A 116 -12.70 -8.36 2.39
C ILE A 116 -13.50 -9.60 2.73
N TYR A 117 -14.45 -9.97 1.88
CA TYR A 117 -15.28 -11.15 2.07
C TYR A 117 -14.45 -12.44 2.20
N ARG A 118 -13.39 -12.59 1.38
CA ARG A 118 -12.48 -13.73 1.48
C ARG A 118 -11.71 -13.77 2.80
N ASN A 119 -11.36 -12.64 3.38
CA ASN A 119 -10.73 -12.58 4.69
C ASN A 119 -11.70 -13.09 5.76
N LEU A 120 -12.93 -12.60 5.78
CA LEU A 120 -13.95 -13.07 6.72
C LEU A 120 -14.23 -14.57 6.55
N ARG A 121 -14.39 -15.06 5.31
CA ARG A 121 -14.59 -16.48 5.03
C ARG A 121 -13.46 -17.36 5.56
N TYR A 122 -12.21 -16.90 5.44
CA TYR A 122 -11.04 -17.61 5.98
C TYR A 122 -11.13 -17.75 7.50
N TYR A 123 -11.49 -16.69 8.20
CA TYR A 123 -11.61 -16.72 9.67
C TYR A 123 -12.87 -17.45 10.14
N ASN A 124 -13.96 -17.34 9.41
CA ASN A 124 -15.17 -18.14 9.67
C ASN A 124 -14.88 -19.65 9.63
N GLY A 125 -14.14 -20.10 8.62
CA GLY A 125 -13.67 -21.49 8.50
C GLY A 125 -12.68 -21.92 9.57
N ARG A 126 -12.19 -20.98 10.40
CA ARG A 126 -11.34 -21.23 11.58
C ARG A 126 -12.07 -21.06 12.92
N GLY A 127 -13.38 -21.09 12.90
CA GLY A 127 -14.21 -21.04 14.10
C GLY A 127 -14.42 -19.62 14.65
N LYS A 128 -14.08 -18.56 13.90
CA LYS A 128 -14.42 -17.19 14.30
C LYS A 128 -15.86 -16.88 13.87
N GLU A 129 -16.68 -16.40 14.79
CA GLU A 129 -18.11 -16.12 14.54
C GLU A 129 -18.29 -14.81 13.77
N VAL A 130 -17.95 -14.81 12.49
CA VAL A 130 -18.03 -13.63 11.61
C VAL A 130 -19.14 -13.72 10.55
N SER A 131 -19.96 -14.76 10.59
CA SER A 131 -21.04 -15.03 9.60
C SER A 131 -22.01 -13.88 9.44
N LYS A 132 -22.34 -13.18 10.54
CA LYS A 132 -23.23 -12.01 10.52
C LYS A 132 -22.71 -10.96 9.54
N TRP A 133 -21.46 -10.55 9.71
CA TRP A 133 -20.84 -9.51 8.86
C TRP A 133 -20.61 -10.00 7.42
N MET A 134 -20.35 -11.30 7.24
CA MET A 134 -20.26 -11.89 5.90
C MET A 134 -21.57 -11.73 5.13
N ASN A 135 -22.71 -12.01 5.75
CA ASN A 135 -24.02 -11.92 5.11
C ASN A 135 -24.36 -10.46 4.76
N GLU A 136 -24.11 -9.52 5.67
CA GLU A 136 -24.33 -8.09 5.44
C GLU A 136 -23.45 -7.57 4.29
N ILE A 137 -22.17 -7.92 4.28
CA ILE A 137 -21.24 -7.51 3.22
C ILE A 137 -21.63 -8.15 1.87
N ASP A 138 -22.07 -9.41 1.84
CA ASP A 138 -22.53 -10.04 0.60
C ASP A 138 -23.79 -9.33 0.04
N GLY A 139 -24.70 -8.91 0.91
CA GLY A 139 -25.85 -8.10 0.53
C GLY A 139 -25.46 -6.74 -0.06
N LEU A 140 -24.50 -6.06 0.56
CA LEU A 140 -23.98 -4.77 0.07
C LEU A 140 -23.25 -4.93 -1.26
N ARG A 141 -22.46 -5.99 -1.43
CA ARG A 141 -21.73 -6.27 -2.68
C ARG A 141 -22.66 -6.42 -3.88
N LYS A 142 -23.83 -7.05 -3.72
CA LYS A 142 -24.85 -7.19 -4.78
C LYS A 142 -25.46 -5.85 -5.23
N GLN A 143 -25.24 -4.77 -4.47
CA GLN A 143 -25.71 -3.44 -4.81
C GLN A 143 -24.66 -2.64 -5.63
N ILE A 144 -23.39 -3.03 -5.62
CA ILE A 144 -22.29 -2.30 -6.28
C ILE A 144 -22.61 -2.03 -7.76
N GLU A 145 -22.99 -3.05 -8.52
CA GLU A 145 -23.29 -2.92 -9.95
C GLU A 145 -24.57 -2.11 -10.26
N LYS A 146 -25.40 -1.85 -9.25
CA LYS A 146 -26.66 -1.09 -9.38
C LYS A 146 -26.46 0.41 -9.13
N THR A 147 -25.29 0.82 -8.65
CA THR A 147 -24.99 2.25 -8.41
C THR A 147 -24.83 3.01 -9.72
N ASN A 148 -25.34 4.22 -9.76
CA ASN A 148 -25.27 5.09 -10.93
C ASN A 148 -24.29 6.26 -10.71
N THR A 149 -23.92 6.55 -9.47
CA THR A 149 -23.03 7.65 -9.10
C THR A 149 -21.90 7.19 -8.22
N ILE A 150 -20.78 7.93 -8.27
CA ILE A 150 -19.64 7.68 -7.37
C ILE A 150 -20.04 7.84 -5.89
N ASN A 151 -20.91 8.80 -5.58
CA ASN A 151 -21.35 9.03 -4.19
C ASN A 151 -22.15 7.84 -3.64
N GLU A 152 -23.06 7.24 -4.42
CA GLU A 152 -23.75 6.01 -4.04
C GLU A 152 -22.76 4.86 -3.81
N LEU A 153 -21.80 4.69 -4.71
CA LEU A 153 -20.77 3.66 -4.62
C LEU A 153 -19.89 3.84 -3.38
N MET A 154 -19.48 5.07 -3.07
CA MET A 154 -18.71 5.40 -1.86
C MET A 154 -19.51 5.14 -0.59
N GLY A 155 -20.83 5.36 -0.60
CA GLY A 155 -21.74 5.00 0.50
C GLY A 155 -21.75 3.49 0.76
N ILE A 156 -21.80 2.67 -0.29
CA ILE A 156 -21.73 1.21 -0.18
C ILE A 156 -20.36 0.78 0.34
N GLU A 157 -19.27 1.38 -0.19
CA GLU A 157 -17.89 1.11 0.27
C GLU A 157 -17.75 1.40 1.77
N GLY A 158 -18.22 2.57 2.21
CA GLY A 158 -18.18 2.97 3.62
C GLY A 158 -18.90 1.98 4.53
N ASN A 159 -20.10 1.52 4.13
CA ASN A 159 -20.87 0.52 4.88
C ASN A 159 -20.13 -0.83 4.92
N ILE A 160 -19.57 -1.30 3.80
CA ILE A 160 -18.75 -2.52 3.77
C ILE A 160 -17.56 -2.41 4.73
N ARG A 161 -16.86 -1.27 4.75
CA ARG A 161 -15.75 -1.03 5.65
C ARG A 161 -16.18 -1.04 7.12
N GLN A 162 -17.31 -0.41 7.42
CA GLN A 162 -17.84 -0.38 8.79
C GLN A 162 -18.12 -1.80 9.30
N GLN A 163 -18.84 -2.61 8.51
CA GLN A 163 -19.11 -4.01 8.87
C GLN A 163 -17.81 -4.82 9.01
N TYR A 164 -16.89 -4.63 8.11
CA TYR A 164 -15.60 -5.32 8.14
C TYR A 164 -14.78 -4.98 9.40
N TYR A 165 -14.67 -3.71 9.74
CA TYR A 165 -13.94 -3.28 10.93
C TYR A 165 -14.61 -3.75 12.23
N ALA A 166 -15.91 -3.82 12.28
CA ALA A 166 -16.62 -4.42 13.43
C ALA A 166 -16.24 -5.90 13.66
N ALA A 167 -16.01 -6.65 12.56
CA ALA A 167 -15.58 -8.04 12.64
C ALA A 167 -14.12 -8.21 13.15
N TRP A 168 -13.28 -7.17 13.09
CA TRP A 168 -11.87 -7.26 13.50
C TRP A 168 -11.71 -7.65 14.98
N ASN A 169 -12.62 -7.17 15.86
CA ASN A 169 -12.63 -7.53 17.29
C ASN A 169 -12.81 -9.04 17.54
N VAL A 170 -13.45 -9.75 16.61
CA VAL A 170 -13.59 -11.22 16.68
C VAL A 170 -12.41 -11.92 16.03
N ILE A 171 -11.86 -11.36 14.96
CA ILE A 171 -10.75 -11.94 14.22
C ILE A 171 -9.44 -11.88 14.99
N VAL A 172 -9.17 -10.75 15.65
CA VAL A 172 -7.92 -10.51 16.37
C VAL A 172 -7.96 -11.23 17.72
N ASN A 173 -6.89 -11.98 18.03
CA ASN A 173 -6.78 -12.78 19.26
C ASN A 173 -6.21 -12.00 20.46
N GLN A 174 -5.95 -10.70 20.30
CA GLN A 174 -5.49 -9.83 21.39
C GLN A 174 -6.66 -8.99 21.91
N GLU A 175 -6.65 -8.66 23.18
CA GLU A 175 -7.67 -7.82 23.83
C GLU A 175 -7.49 -6.34 23.41
N ILE A 176 -7.80 -6.04 22.14
CA ILE A 176 -7.71 -4.71 21.58
C ILE A 176 -9.11 -4.26 21.21
N LYS A 177 -9.56 -3.17 21.82
CA LYS A 177 -10.84 -2.59 21.47
C LYS A 177 -10.71 -1.72 20.22
N PHE A 178 -11.28 -2.19 19.11
CA PHE A 178 -11.33 -1.47 17.85
C PHE A 178 -12.76 -0.99 17.57
N GLU A 179 -13.04 0.27 17.84
CA GLU A 179 -14.37 0.84 17.68
C GLU A 179 -14.60 1.41 16.29
N LYS A 180 -13.64 2.18 15.80
CA LYS A 180 -13.72 2.84 14.48
C LYS A 180 -12.35 3.15 13.91
N ARG A 181 -12.33 3.43 12.61
CA ARG A 181 -11.13 3.90 11.93
C ARG A 181 -10.85 5.37 12.27
N VAL A 182 -9.72 5.63 12.93
CA VAL A 182 -9.17 6.97 13.21
C VAL A 182 -7.81 7.09 12.52
N MET A 183 -7.60 8.18 11.77
CA MET A 183 -6.41 8.31 10.92
C MET A 183 -5.38 9.30 11.47
N HIS A 184 -5.80 10.41 12.00
CA HIS A 184 -4.90 11.51 12.37
C HIS A 184 -5.32 12.17 13.71
N PRO A 185 -4.57 11.90 14.76
CA PRO A 185 -3.61 10.82 14.95
C PRO A 185 -4.32 9.45 15.16
N PRO A 186 -3.65 8.31 14.87
CA PRO A 186 -4.18 7.01 15.25
C PRO A 186 -4.30 6.90 16.78
N ASP A 187 -5.44 6.47 17.26
CA ASP A 187 -5.80 6.44 18.69
C ASP A 187 -5.49 5.08 19.35
N ASN A 188 -5.21 4.05 18.57
CA ASN A 188 -4.91 2.71 19.06
C ASN A 188 -3.97 1.96 18.11
N MET A 189 -3.47 0.81 18.59
CA MET A 189 -2.52 -0.04 17.86
C MET A 189 -3.04 -0.47 16.48
N ILE A 190 -4.30 -0.86 16.36
CA ILE A 190 -4.89 -1.28 15.08
C ILE A 190 -4.92 -0.13 14.09
N ASN A 191 -5.36 1.06 14.51
CA ASN A 191 -5.39 2.26 13.69
C ASN A 191 -3.99 2.69 13.22
N SER A 192 -2.98 2.55 14.10
CA SER A 192 -1.58 2.81 13.77
C SER A 192 -1.07 1.81 12.71
N LEU A 193 -1.33 0.51 12.89
CA LEU A 193 -0.95 -0.53 11.92
C LEU A 193 -1.62 -0.32 10.56
N ILE A 194 -2.93 -0.05 10.54
CA ILE A 194 -3.64 0.21 9.28
C ILE A 194 -3.04 1.44 8.57
N SER A 195 -2.76 2.51 9.30
CA SER A 195 -2.15 3.72 8.72
C SER A 195 -0.79 3.43 8.11
N TYR A 196 0.07 2.74 8.86
CA TYR A 196 1.42 2.42 8.40
C TYR A 196 1.43 1.45 7.20
N VAL A 197 0.71 0.34 7.31
CA VAL A 197 0.65 -0.67 6.23
C VAL A 197 0.01 -0.11 4.97
N ASN A 198 -1.04 0.70 5.10
CA ASN A 198 -1.65 1.37 3.95
C ASN A 198 -0.71 2.39 3.28
N SER A 199 0.13 3.09 4.04
CA SER A 199 1.16 3.98 3.48
C SER A 199 2.20 3.20 2.68
N LEU A 200 2.60 2.03 3.15
CA LEU A 200 3.51 1.14 2.43
C LEU A 200 2.86 0.61 1.13
N ILE A 201 1.60 0.17 1.17
CA ILE A 201 0.88 -0.29 -0.02
C ILE A 201 0.71 0.84 -1.03
N TYR A 202 0.36 2.04 -0.57
CA TYR A 202 0.23 3.22 -1.42
C TYR A 202 1.55 3.56 -2.13
N SER A 203 2.67 3.63 -1.41
CA SER A 203 3.97 3.94 -2.00
C SER A 203 4.48 2.81 -2.92
N LYS A 204 4.17 1.53 -2.61
CA LYS A 204 4.40 0.42 -3.54
C LYS A 204 3.59 0.57 -4.82
N THR A 205 2.31 0.91 -4.70
CA THR A 205 1.45 1.16 -5.85
C THR A 205 1.98 2.31 -6.71
N LEU A 206 2.48 3.37 -6.08
CA LEU A 206 3.10 4.49 -6.80
C LEU A 206 4.35 4.06 -7.56
N SER A 207 5.22 3.23 -6.96
CA SER A 207 6.38 2.65 -7.65
C SER A 207 5.97 1.84 -8.90
N GLU A 208 4.93 1.04 -8.78
CA GLU A 208 4.46 0.21 -9.92
C GLU A 208 3.80 1.06 -11.00
N VAL A 209 2.99 2.07 -10.63
CA VAL A 209 2.38 3.01 -11.59
C VAL A 209 3.46 3.82 -12.31
N TYR A 210 4.55 4.19 -11.64
CA TYR A 210 5.69 4.87 -12.26
C TYR A 210 6.28 4.07 -13.44
N HIS A 211 6.28 2.73 -13.35
CA HIS A 211 6.76 1.85 -14.41
C HIS A 211 5.72 1.53 -15.49
N THR A 212 4.60 2.25 -15.49
CA THR A 212 3.57 2.20 -16.55
C THR A 212 3.48 3.52 -17.31
N GLN A 213 2.60 3.58 -18.30
CA GLN A 213 2.27 4.81 -19.01
C GLN A 213 1.11 5.59 -18.37
N LEU A 214 0.57 5.10 -17.23
CA LEU A 214 -0.58 5.71 -16.58
C LEU A 214 -0.17 6.97 -15.81
N ASN A 215 -0.95 8.02 -15.92
CA ASN A 215 -0.80 9.20 -15.09
C ASN A 215 -1.35 8.90 -13.67
N PRO A 216 -0.53 9.01 -12.61
CA PRO A 216 -0.93 8.62 -11.26
C PRO A 216 -1.95 9.56 -10.61
N THR A 217 -2.24 10.73 -11.21
CA THR A 217 -3.16 11.73 -10.65
C THR A 217 -4.60 11.59 -11.16
N ILE A 218 -4.82 10.86 -12.25
CA ILE A 218 -6.17 10.67 -12.84
C ILE A 218 -6.79 9.40 -12.26
N SER A 219 -7.68 9.57 -11.29
CA SER A 219 -8.43 8.53 -10.60
C SER A 219 -9.87 8.41 -11.09
N TYR A 220 -10.56 7.35 -10.71
CA TYR A 220 -11.93 7.09 -11.10
C TYR A 220 -12.89 6.96 -9.92
N LEU A 221 -12.42 6.40 -8.81
CA LEU A 221 -13.18 6.28 -7.56
C LEU A 221 -13.05 7.55 -6.71
N HIS A 222 -11.83 7.86 -6.27
CA HIS A 222 -11.56 9.09 -5.54
C HIS A 222 -11.55 10.30 -6.49
N GLU A 223 -11.95 11.47 -5.97
CA GLU A 223 -11.77 12.70 -6.73
C GLU A 223 -10.28 13.02 -6.89
N PRO A 224 -9.83 13.39 -8.10
CA PRO A 224 -8.48 13.90 -8.31
C PRO A 224 -8.26 15.10 -7.38
N GLY A 225 -7.33 14.96 -6.46
CA GLY A 225 -7.09 15.95 -5.42
C GLY A 225 -5.70 16.57 -5.50
N VAL A 226 -5.53 17.70 -4.82
CA VAL A 226 -4.23 18.36 -4.67
C VAL A 226 -3.33 17.54 -3.73
N ARG A 227 -2.03 17.49 -4.02
CA ARG A 227 -0.98 16.87 -3.19
C ARG A 227 -1.12 15.35 -3.00
N ARG A 228 -1.74 14.63 -3.94
CA ARG A 228 -1.84 13.17 -3.87
C ARG A 228 -1.90 12.52 -5.24
N TYR A 229 -1.42 11.32 -5.34
CA TYR A 229 -1.56 10.47 -6.54
C TYR A 229 -2.84 9.65 -6.42
N SER A 230 -3.95 10.24 -6.87
CA SER A 230 -5.30 9.71 -6.64
C SER A 230 -5.54 8.34 -7.27
N LEU A 231 -4.93 8.04 -8.43
CA LEU A 231 -5.01 6.72 -9.05
C LEU A 231 -4.37 5.65 -8.16
N CYS A 232 -3.27 6.00 -7.49
CA CYS A 232 -2.61 5.07 -6.56
C CYS A 232 -3.48 4.78 -5.34
N LEU A 233 -4.34 5.73 -4.91
CA LEU A 233 -5.35 5.45 -3.88
C LEU A 233 -6.37 4.44 -4.39
N ASP A 234 -6.93 4.65 -5.59
CA ASP A 234 -7.91 3.75 -6.21
C ASP A 234 -7.38 2.32 -6.30
N ILE A 235 -6.19 2.16 -6.88
CA ILE A 235 -5.57 0.85 -7.07
C ILE A 235 -5.25 0.19 -5.71
N SER A 236 -4.76 0.97 -4.75
CA SER A 236 -4.42 0.45 -3.43
C SER A 236 -5.62 -0.11 -2.66
N GLU A 237 -6.86 0.36 -2.95
CA GLU A 237 -8.08 -0.18 -2.31
C GLU A 237 -8.23 -1.70 -2.51
N VAL A 238 -7.83 -2.22 -3.66
CA VAL A 238 -7.87 -3.66 -3.95
C VAL A 238 -6.84 -4.42 -3.12
N PHE A 239 -5.66 -3.84 -2.90
CA PHE A 239 -4.52 -4.49 -2.24
C PHE A 239 -4.53 -4.34 -0.72
N LYS A 240 -5.19 -3.31 -0.17
CA LYS A 240 -5.34 -3.15 1.29
C LYS A 240 -5.90 -4.41 1.95
N PRO A 241 -7.09 -4.93 1.58
CA PRO A 241 -7.60 -6.16 2.19
C PRO A 241 -6.86 -7.42 1.72
N LEU A 242 -6.34 -7.43 0.49
CA LEU A 242 -5.68 -8.61 -0.07
C LEU A 242 -4.34 -8.91 0.61
N ILE A 243 -3.56 -7.87 0.90
CA ILE A 243 -2.19 -7.97 1.41
C ILE A 243 -2.11 -7.36 2.80
N GLY A 244 -2.53 -6.09 2.96
CA GLY A 244 -2.34 -5.32 4.19
C GLY A 244 -3.09 -5.89 5.38
N ASP A 245 -4.38 -6.08 5.27
CA ASP A 245 -5.19 -6.57 6.39
C ASP A 245 -4.80 -7.99 6.79
N ARG A 246 -4.49 -8.85 5.80
CA ARG A 246 -3.98 -10.21 6.08
C ARG A 246 -2.65 -10.20 6.81
N LEU A 247 -1.77 -9.27 6.45
CA LEU A 247 -0.51 -9.07 7.14
C LEU A 247 -0.76 -8.65 8.59
N ILE A 248 -1.62 -7.65 8.81
CA ILE A 248 -1.98 -7.16 10.14
C ILE A 248 -2.57 -8.29 10.99
N PHE A 249 -3.55 -9.02 10.49
CA PHE A 249 -4.13 -10.16 11.21
C PHE A 249 -3.08 -11.23 11.55
N SER A 250 -2.18 -11.53 10.61
CA SER A 250 -1.12 -12.51 10.85
C SER A 250 -0.19 -12.08 11.98
N LEU A 251 0.24 -10.82 11.97
CA LEU A 251 1.15 -10.26 12.97
C LEU A 251 0.50 -10.19 14.35
N LEU A 252 -0.76 -9.74 14.42
CA LEU A 252 -1.50 -9.64 15.67
C LEU A 252 -1.83 -11.02 16.25
N ASN A 253 -2.35 -11.95 15.44
CA ASN A 253 -2.77 -13.27 15.90
C ASN A 253 -1.61 -14.17 16.28
N ARG A 254 -0.42 -13.93 15.75
CA ARG A 254 0.83 -14.60 16.18
C ARG A 254 1.55 -13.87 17.31
N LYS A 255 0.99 -12.78 17.82
CA LYS A 255 1.60 -11.92 18.84
C LYS A 255 3.01 -11.42 18.47
N GLN A 256 3.29 -11.29 17.18
CA GLN A 256 4.54 -10.72 16.68
C GLN A 256 4.57 -9.18 16.79
N ILE A 257 3.40 -8.57 16.81
CA ILE A 257 3.15 -7.17 17.14
C ILE A 257 2.20 -7.14 18.34
N THR A 258 2.58 -6.43 19.38
CA THR A 258 1.86 -6.23 20.64
C THR A 258 1.93 -4.74 21.01
N GLU A 259 1.32 -4.33 22.11
CA GLU A 259 1.42 -2.96 22.63
C GLU A 259 2.88 -2.53 22.86
N GLU A 260 3.75 -3.47 23.29
CA GLU A 260 5.18 -3.23 23.48
C GLU A 260 5.93 -2.85 22.20
N SER A 261 5.33 -3.14 21.03
CA SER A 261 5.87 -2.78 19.71
C SER A 261 5.70 -1.30 19.38
N PHE A 262 5.02 -0.56 20.25
CA PHE A 262 4.74 0.86 20.07
C PHE A 262 5.41 1.69 21.15
N THR A 263 5.59 2.97 20.83
CA THR A 263 5.96 4.02 21.80
C THR A 263 4.87 5.07 21.77
N GLN A 264 4.45 5.51 22.94
CA GLN A 264 3.53 6.61 23.07
C GLN A 264 4.33 7.87 23.35
N GLU A 265 4.29 8.81 22.43
CA GLU A 265 4.89 10.14 22.57
C GLU A 265 3.80 11.19 22.40
N LEU A 266 3.64 12.05 23.43
CA LEU A 266 2.55 13.03 23.50
C LEU A 266 1.18 12.34 23.30
N ASN A 267 0.52 12.59 22.17
CA ASN A 267 -0.78 11.99 21.83
C ASN A 267 -0.68 11.01 20.65
N PHE A 268 0.53 10.54 20.31
CA PHE A 268 0.76 9.65 19.18
C PHE A 268 1.23 8.29 19.63
N LEU A 269 0.60 7.27 19.06
CA LEU A 269 1.08 5.91 19.16
C LEU A 269 1.82 5.56 17.87
N HIS A 270 3.13 5.42 17.93
CA HIS A 270 3.94 5.08 16.77
C HIS A 270 4.73 3.78 16.92
N LEU A 271 5.01 3.13 15.81
CA LEU A 271 5.74 1.86 15.77
C LEU A 271 7.22 2.09 16.08
N LYS A 272 7.76 1.26 16.97
CA LYS A 272 9.20 1.15 17.17
C LYS A 272 9.90 0.67 15.91
N LYS A 273 11.15 1.06 15.72
CA LYS A 273 11.98 0.75 14.55
C LYS A 273 12.01 -0.75 14.24
N GLU A 274 12.14 -1.60 15.24
CA GLU A 274 12.21 -3.06 15.04
C GLU A 274 10.86 -3.64 14.59
N ALA A 275 9.75 -3.14 15.11
CA ALA A 275 8.41 -3.51 14.67
C ALA A 275 8.16 -3.08 13.21
N SER A 276 8.59 -1.88 12.84
CA SER A 276 8.53 -1.39 11.45
C SER A 276 9.33 -2.30 10.50
N LYS A 277 10.56 -2.68 10.87
CA LYS A 277 11.39 -3.62 10.09
C LYS A 277 10.71 -4.99 9.92
N LEU A 278 10.08 -5.50 10.99
CA LEU A 278 9.35 -6.76 10.94
C LEU A 278 8.17 -6.68 9.96
N ILE A 279 7.35 -5.63 10.03
CA ILE A 279 6.20 -5.43 9.14
C ILE A 279 6.65 -5.37 7.68
N VAL A 280 7.70 -4.59 7.39
CA VAL A 280 8.24 -4.47 6.03
C VAL A 280 8.77 -5.82 5.53
N ARG A 281 9.50 -6.56 6.34
CA ARG A 281 9.97 -7.90 5.96
C ARG A 281 8.83 -8.85 5.61
N GLU A 282 7.79 -8.89 6.43
CA GLU A 282 6.64 -9.77 6.20
C GLU A 282 5.79 -9.29 5.01
N LEU A 283 5.71 -7.97 4.76
CA LEU A 283 5.10 -7.41 3.56
C LEU A 283 5.86 -7.87 2.31
N GLU A 284 7.17 -7.71 2.27
CA GLU A 284 8.01 -8.14 1.14
C GLU A 284 7.91 -9.66 0.91
N ASN A 285 7.87 -10.45 1.98
CA ASN A 285 7.65 -11.90 1.89
C ASN A 285 6.28 -12.22 1.29
N SER A 286 5.25 -11.45 1.62
CA SER A 286 3.90 -11.62 1.06
C SER A 286 3.84 -11.23 -0.42
N LEU A 287 4.54 -10.17 -0.82
CA LEU A 287 4.63 -9.71 -2.21
C LEU A 287 5.42 -10.68 -3.11
N LYS A 288 6.38 -11.42 -2.55
CA LYS A 288 7.16 -12.42 -3.28
C LYS A 288 6.42 -13.74 -3.50
N LYS A 289 5.31 -13.98 -2.79
CA LYS A 289 4.54 -15.21 -2.97
C LYS A 289 3.94 -15.26 -4.37
N THR A 290 4.11 -16.41 -5.01
CA THR A 290 3.54 -16.68 -6.34
C THR A 290 2.23 -17.43 -6.21
N ILE A 291 1.27 -17.12 -7.08
CA ILE A 291 0.00 -17.86 -7.18
C ILE A 291 -0.07 -18.55 -8.56
N LYS A 292 -0.65 -19.76 -8.59
CA LYS A 292 -0.95 -20.43 -9.84
C LYS A 292 -2.25 -19.82 -10.41
N HIS A 293 -2.18 -19.21 -11.58
CA HIS A 293 -3.35 -18.73 -12.31
C HIS A 293 -3.71 -19.75 -13.40
N LYS A 294 -5.01 -19.92 -13.69
CA LYS A 294 -5.62 -21.01 -14.46
C LYS A 294 -4.85 -21.49 -15.69
N GLU A 295 -4.15 -20.62 -16.41
CA GLU A 295 -3.43 -20.94 -17.65
C GLU A 295 -2.02 -20.31 -17.73
N LEU A 296 -1.59 -19.63 -16.68
CA LEU A 296 -0.28 -18.97 -16.65
C LEU A 296 0.54 -19.56 -15.52
N ASP A 297 1.76 -19.96 -15.85
CA ASP A 297 2.75 -20.32 -14.84
C ASP A 297 2.86 -19.27 -13.73
N ARG A 298 3.22 -19.71 -12.54
CA ARG A 298 3.29 -18.96 -11.28
C ARG A 298 3.59 -17.48 -11.47
N LYS A 299 2.59 -16.60 -11.27
CA LYS A 299 2.80 -15.15 -11.21
C LYS A 299 2.99 -14.71 -9.76
N SER A 300 3.97 -13.86 -9.54
CA SER A 300 4.16 -13.15 -8.27
C SER A 300 2.92 -12.31 -7.96
N THR A 301 2.56 -12.18 -6.69
CA THR A 301 1.58 -11.20 -6.22
C THR A 301 2.07 -9.75 -6.39
N ARG A 302 3.34 -9.54 -6.80
CA ARG A 302 3.81 -8.25 -7.28
C ARG A 302 2.99 -7.81 -8.49
N LEU A 303 2.64 -6.54 -8.53
CA LEU A 303 2.24 -5.84 -9.75
C LEU A 303 3.42 -5.90 -10.72
N ASN A 304 3.53 -6.95 -11.53
CA ASN A 304 4.59 -7.07 -12.50
C ASN A 304 4.19 -6.33 -13.77
N SER A 305 4.72 -5.13 -13.94
CA SER A 305 4.63 -4.34 -15.18
C SER A 305 5.55 -4.83 -16.32
N SER A 306 6.33 -5.90 -16.11
CA SER A 306 7.38 -6.33 -17.04
C SER A 306 6.91 -7.17 -18.23
N HIS A 307 5.61 -7.26 -18.51
CA HIS A 307 5.08 -7.98 -19.70
C HIS A 307 3.99 -7.18 -20.42
N ALA A 308 4.24 -5.90 -20.66
CA ALA A 308 3.55 -5.14 -21.71
C ALA A 308 4.60 -4.84 -22.80
N THR A 309 4.86 -5.79 -23.65
CA THR A 309 5.39 -5.57 -25.00
C THR A 309 4.22 -5.49 -25.97
#